data_1b7ce303fae5c4fce68e51b44a2f3562
#
_entry.id   1b7ce303fae5c4fce68e51b44a2f3562
#
_cell.length_a   1.000
_cell.length_b   1.000
_cell.length_c   1.000
_cell.angle_alpha   90.00
_cell.angle_beta   90.00
_cell.angle_gamma   90.00
#
_symmetry.space_group_name_H-M   'P 1'
#
loop_
_entity.id
_entity.type
_entity.pdbx_description
1 polymer ?
#
loop_
_entity_poly.entity_id
_entity_poly.type
_entity_poly.pdbx_seq_one_letter_code
_entity_poly.pdbx_strand_id
1 'polypeptide(L)'
;MADEPILKVTRESLSSGIIRKMAVERNDGDVQIASDDELLVSRRNLVPDDADCEDIWIFGYGSLIFNPVVDYVERRQARIFGHHRRFCLWTRLGRGSPDCPGLVLALDRGGSCTGIAFRLNPDKAVEELDLLWRREMITMAYRAQWLTLHTEAGRKRAIGFIARPERHNYAKPMSIAEEAAAIAAATGFIGPCRDYLFDTVDALRANGIKDPHLENLAKQVKLRLATDGGVG
;
A
#
# COMPACT_ATOMS: atom_id res chain seq x y z
N MET A 1 14.62 -24.12 7.56
CA MET A 1 15.12 -22.74 7.37
C MET A 1 14.76 -21.99 8.65
N ALA A 2 15.73 -21.32 9.29
CA ALA A 2 15.46 -20.53 10.49
C ALA A 2 14.37 -19.51 10.16
N ASP A 3 13.40 -19.35 11.05
CA ASP A 3 12.31 -18.39 10.95
C ASP A 3 12.93 -16.99 11.07
N GLU A 4 13.25 -16.37 9.92
CA GLU A 4 13.84 -15.03 9.92
C GLU A 4 12.81 -14.03 10.47
N PRO A 5 13.24 -13.11 11.34
CA PRO A 5 12.31 -12.20 12.00
C PRO A 5 11.61 -11.30 10.96
N ILE A 6 10.28 -11.27 11.03
CA ILE A 6 9.44 -10.38 10.21
C ILE A 6 9.78 -8.93 10.55
N LEU A 7 10.18 -8.17 9.54
CA LEU A 7 10.50 -6.76 9.67
C LEU A 7 9.22 -5.93 9.74
N LYS A 8 9.03 -5.18 10.82
CA LYS A 8 7.88 -4.28 10.95
C LYS A 8 8.13 -2.98 10.19
N VAL A 9 7.10 -2.54 9.45
CA VAL A 9 7.10 -1.22 8.79
C VAL A 9 6.72 -0.16 9.82
N THR A 10 7.73 0.53 10.34
CA THR A 10 7.62 1.60 11.33
C THR A 10 8.32 2.86 10.83
N ARG A 11 8.10 3.99 11.46
CA ARG A 11 8.86 5.22 11.18
C ARG A 11 10.36 4.98 11.28
N GLU A 12 10.79 4.29 12.32
CA GLU A 12 12.20 3.96 12.56
C GLU A 12 12.79 3.09 11.45
N SER A 13 12.09 2.00 11.06
CA SER A 13 12.56 1.10 10.00
C SER A 13 12.61 1.76 8.63
N LEU A 14 11.73 2.74 8.35
CA LEU A 14 11.75 3.54 7.14
C LEU A 14 12.86 4.59 7.16
N SER A 15 13.01 5.31 8.29
CA SER A 15 14.03 6.36 8.45
C SER A 15 15.46 5.80 8.44
N SER A 16 15.68 4.64 9.06
CA SER A 16 16.97 3.94 9.06
C SER A 16 17.35 3.34 7.71
N GLY A 17 16.40 3.27 6.75
CA GLY A 17 16.62 2.66 5.44
C GLY A 17 16.69 1.13 5.44
N ILE A 18 16.42 0.45 6.58
CA ILE A 18 16.50 -1.01 6.67
C ILE A 18 15.51 -1.71 5.72
N ILE A 19 14.32 -1.14 5.49
CA ILE A 19 13.34 -1.66 4.52
C ILE A 19 13.95 -1.70 3.12
N ARG A 20 14.58 -0.61 2.69
CA ARG A 20 15.23 -0.51 1.38
C ARG A 20 16.43 -1.47 1.29
N LYS A 21 17.25 -1.55 2.34
CA LYS A 21 18.38 -2.48 2.41
C LYS A 21 17.92 -3.91 2.20
N MET A 22 16.91 -4.35 2.95
CA MET A 22 16.32 -5.69 2.81
C MET A 22 15.73 -5.93 1.41
N ALA A 23 15.09 -4.92 0.82
CA ALA A 23 14.58 -5.01 -0.54
C ALA A 23 15.69 -5.21 -1.56
N VAL A 24 16.82 -4.51 -1.42
CA VAL A 24 18.00 -4.68 -2.30
C VAL A 24 18.63 -6.07 -2.12
N GLU A 25 18.83 -6.52 -0.88
CA GLU A 25 19.46 -7.80 -0.57
C GLU A 25 18.65 -9.01 -1.07
N ARG A 26 17.31 -8.88 -1.11
CA ARG A 26 16.40 -9.96 -1.50
C ARG A 26 15.87 -9.85 -2.93
N ASN A 27 16.32 -8.83 -3.65
CA ASN A 27 15.96 -8.63 -5.04
C ASN A 27 16.78 -9.56 -5.93
N ASP A 28 16.11 -10.34 -6.78
CA ASP A 28 16.73 -11.19 -7.79
C ASP A 28 17.15 -10.44 -9.07
N GLY A 29 17.03 -9.10 -9.05
CA GLY A 29 17.34 -8.23 -10.18
C GLY A 29 16.14 -7.87 -11.05
N ASP A 30 14.99 -8.53 -10.88
CA ASP A 30 13.78 -8.26 -11.67
C ASP A 30 13.03 -7.00 -11.24
N VAL A 31 13.26 -6.54 -10.00
CA VAL A 31 12.56 -5.37 -9.46
C VAL A 31 13.52 -4.18 -9.39
N GLN A 32 13.17 -3.10 -10.08
CA GLN A 32 13.90 -1.84 -9.94
C GLN A 32 13.65 -1.25 -8.55
N ILE A 33 14.71 -1.08 -7.76
CA ILE A 33 14.67 -0.41 -6.45
C ILE A 33 15.15 1.03 -6.65
N ALA A 34 14.29 2.00 -6.33
CA ALA A 34 14.63 3.41 -6.43
C ALA A 34 15.74 3.81 -5.44
N SER A 35 16.64 4.67 -5.86
CA SER A 35 17.60 5.34 -4.98
C SER A 35 16.89 6.40 -4.13
N ASP A 36 17.55 6.86 -3.05
CA ASP A 36 17.02 7.96 -2.24
C ASP A 36 16.88 9.25 -3.08
N ASP A 37 17.80 9.50 -4.02
CA ASP A 37 17.72 10.65 -4.93
C ASP A 37 16.54 10.54 -5.89
N GLU A 38 16.25 9.36 -6.45
CA GLU A 38 15.08 9.15 -7.31
C GLU A 38 13.78 9.34 -6.54
N LEU A 39 13.71 8.88 -5.29
CA LEU A 39 12.56 9.10 -4.42
C LEU A 39 12.37 10.59 -4.14
N LEU A 40 13.44 11.30 -3.80
CA LEU A 40 13.43 12.73 -3.52
C LEU A 40 12.99 13.54 -4.75
N VAL A 41 13.57 13.26 -5.92
CA VAL A 41 13.16 13.88 -7.19
C VAL A 41 11.69 13.61 -7.49
N SER A 42 11.23 12.38 -7.31
CA SER A 42 9.82 12.01 -7.53
C SER A 42 8.87 12.77 -6.60
N ARG A 43 9.24 12.94 -5.31
CA ARG A 43 8.45 13.72 -4.35
C ARG A 43 8.43 15.19 -4.73
N ARG A 44 9.60 15.80 -5.00
CA ARG A 44 9.72 17.21 -5.38
C ARG A 44 8.95 17.58 -6.64
N ASN A 45 8.87 16.66 -7.60
CA ASN A 45 8.08 16.88 -8.81
C ASN A 45 6.56 16.97 -8.52
N LEU A 46 6.07 16.38 -7.45
CA LEU A 46 4.67 16.45 -7.05
C LEU A 46 4.41 17.54 -5.99
N VAL A 47 5.32 17.66 -5.03
CA VAL A 47 5.29 18.65 -3.95
C VAL A 47 6.70 19.22 -3.79
N PRO A 48 7.00 20.41 -4.34
CA PRO A 48 8.28 21.10 -4.15
C PRO A 48 8.57 21.38 -2.67
N ASP A 49 9.84 21.61 -2.33
CA ASP A 49 10.24 21.88 -0.93
C ASP A 49 9.70 23.22 -0.40
N ASP A 50 9.43 24.16 -1.29
CA ASP A 50 8.85 25.48 -1.01
C ASP A 50 7.32 25.52 -1.17
N ALA A 51 6.67 24.36 -1.35
CA ALA A 51 5.21 24.30 -1.48
C ALA A 51 4.52 24.75 -0.18
N ASP A 52 3.35 25.37 -0.35
CA ASP A 52 2.45 25.59 0.79
C ASP A 52 1.93 24.24 1.30
N CYS A 53 2.32 23.92 2.54
CA CYS A 53 2.03 22.65 3.21
C CYS A 53 0.83 22.70 4.15
N GLU A 54 0.10 23.82 4.25
CA GLU A 54 -1.00 24.03 5.21
C GLU A 54 -2.14 22.99 5.08
N ASP A 55 -2.42 22.50 3.87
CA ASP A 55 -3.56 21.61 3.62
C ASP A 55 -3.16 20.38 2.75
N ILE A 56 -2.05 19.73 3.07
CA ILE A 56 -1.64 18.49 2.40
C ILE A 56 -2.30 17.29 3.05
N TRP A 57 -3.06 16.55 2.24
CA TRP A 57 -3.73 15.32 2.63
C TRP A 57 -3.14 14.12 1.91
N ILE A 58 -3.15 12.97 2.58
CA ILE A 58 -2.81 11.66 2.03
C ILE A 58 -4.05 10.79 2.03
N PHE A 59 -4.33 10.09 0.93
CA PHE A 59 -5.45 9.18 0.83
C PHE A 59 -5.02 7.73 1.06
N GLY A 60 -5.40 7.16 2.20
CA GLY A 60 -5.21 5.77 2.57
C GLY A 60 -6.39 4.90 2.12
N TYR A 61 -6.08 3.84 1.39
CA TYR A 61 -7.07 2.87 0.89
C TYR A 61 -6.72 1.40 1.20
N GLY A 62 -5.54 1.15 1.73
CA GLY A 62 -4.99 -0.15 2.14
C GLY A 62 -4.22 0.00 3.45
N SER A 63 -2.95 -0.40 3.48
CA SER A 63 -2.11 -0.40 4.69
C SER A 63 -2.01 0.95 5.40
N LEU A 64 -2.12 2.06 4.70
CA LEU A 64 -2.13 3.39 5.31
C LEU A 64 -3.32 3.59 6.26
N ILE A 65 -4.41 2.81 6.16
CA ILE A 65 -5.56 2.95 7.06
C ILE A 65 -5.21 2.43 8.46
N PHE A 66 -4.49 1.31 8.58
CA PHE A 66 -4.13 0.70 9.86
C PHE A 66 -2.71 1.03 10.32
N ASN A 67 -1.87 1.45 9.42
CA ASN A 67 -0.50 1.86 9.72
C ASN A 67 -0.09 3.06 8.85
N PRO A 68 -0.54 4.28 9.14
CA PRO A 68 -0.22 5.45 8.33
C PRO A 68 1.26 5.83 8.35
N VAL A 69 1.99 5.54 9.42
CA VAL A 69 3.39 5.87 9.74
C VAL A 69 3.74 7.36 9.68
N VAL A 70 2.89 8.21 9.15
CA VAL A 70 3.06 9.67 9.07
C VAL A 70 2.46 10.38 10.28
N ASP A 71 3.02 11.51 10.65
CA ASP A 71 2.46 12.42 11.66
C ASP A 71 1.35 13.27 11.00
N TYR A 72 0.13 13.15 11.54
CA TYR A 72 -1.05 13.83 11.00
C TYR A 72 -1.82 14.55 12.11
N VAL A 73 -2.39 15.68 11.77
CA VAL A 73 -3.19 16.52 12.69
C VAL A 73 -4.69 16.27 12.55
N GLU A 74 -5.12 15.62 11.47
CA GLU A 74 -6.53 15.35 11.21
C GLU A 74 -6.69 14.07 10.39
N ARG A 75 -7.76 13.31 10.64
CA ARG A 75 -8.16 12.17 9.80
C ARG A 75 -9.66 12.24 9.52
N ARG A 76 -10.05 11.87 8.31
CA ARG A 76 -11.47 11.84 7.89
C ARG A 76 -11.73 10.68 6.96
N GLN A 77 -12.94 10.17 6.98
CA GLN A 77 -13.42 9.32 5.90
C GLN A 77 -13.59 10.16 4.63
N ALA A 78 -13.13 9.63 3.51
CA ALA A 78 -13.21 10.31 2.22
C ALA A 78 -13.51 9.32 1.10
N ARG A 79 -14.13 9.82 0.03
CA ARG A 79 -14.38 9.07 -1.19
C ARG A 79 -13.73 9.74 -2.38
N ILE A 80 -13.11 8.93 -3.23
CA ILE A 80 -12.62 9.35 -4.55
C ILE A 80 -13.44 8.68 -5.64
N PHE A 81 -13.46 9.30 -6.83
CA PHE A 81 -14.08 8.76 -8.03
C PHE A 81 -13.03 8.56 -9.12
N GLY A 82 -13.33 7.69 -10.09
CA GLY A 82 -12.43 7.37 -11.18
C GLY A 82 -11.37 6.31 -10.84
N HIS A 83 -11.33 5.84 -9.58
CA HIS A 83 -10.46 4.76 -9.14
C HIS A 83 -11.16 3.90 -8.09
N HIS A 84 -10.84 2.61 -8.08
CA HIS A 84 -11.31 1.66 -7.07
C HIS A 84 -10.14 0.88 -6.47
N ARG A 85 -10.31 0.34 -5.28
CA ARG A 85 -9.34 -0.52 -4.60
C ARG A 85 -9.35 -1.92 -5.22
N ARG A 86 -8.18 -2.44 -5.58
CA ARG A 86 -8.04 -3.80 -6.11
C ARG A 86 -6.67 -4.38 -5.76
N PHE A 87 -6.58 -5.68 -5.54
CA PHE A 87 -5.33 -6.43 -5.55
C PHE A 87 -4.85 -6.55 -7.00
N CYS A 88 -3.96 -5.66 -7.42
CA CYS A 88 -3.55 -5.54 -8.82
C CYS A 88 -2.06 -5.30 -9.03
N LEU A 89 -1.26 -5.46 -8.00
CA LEU A 89 0.18 -5.38 -8.14
C LEU A 89 0.83 -6.65 -7.58
N TRP A 90 1.55 -7.35 -8.44
CA TRP A 90 2.44 -8.42 -8.00
C TRP A 90 3.61 -7.84 -7.21
N THR A 91 3.93 -8.46 -6.08
CA THR A 91 5.09 -8.12 -5.28
C THR A 91 5.97 -9.34 -5.08
N ARG A 92 7.24 -9.20 -5.44
CA ARG A 92 8.32 -10.18 -5.22
C ARG A 92 9.17 -9.79 -4.01
N LEU A 93 8.81 -8.70 -3.36
CA LEU A 93 9.48 -8.13 -2.20
C LEU A 93 8.43 -7.78 -1.13
N GLY A 94 8.82 -7.86 0.12
CA GLY A 94 7.96 -7.48 1.24
C GLY A 94 6.88 -8.48 1.58
N ARG A 95 5.78 -8.58 0.84
CA ARG A 95 4.67 -9.52 1.06
C ARG A 95 4.70 -10.75 0.16
N GLY A 96 5.75 -10.90 -0.62
CA GLY A 96 6.04 -12.05 -1.46
C GLY A 96 7.54 -12.24 -1.59
N SER A 97 7.94 -13.26 -2.34
CA SER A 97 9.33 -13.56 -2.70
C SER A 97 9.46 -13.74 -4.21
N PRO A 98 10.68 -13.79 -4.77
CA PRO A 98 10.91 -14.11 -6.16
C PRO A 98 10.22 -15.41 -6.59
N ASP A 99 10.29 -16.46 -5.78
CA ASP A 99 9.72 -17.78 -6.07
C ASP A 99 8.22 -17.88 -5.81
N CYS A 100 7.67 -17.01 -4.93
CA CYS A 100 6.27 -16.99 -4.58
C CYS A 100 5.77 -15.54 -4.48
N PRO A 101 5.48 -14.88 -5.62
CA PRO A 101 4.99 -13.51 -5.62
C PRO A 101 3.64 -13.37 -4.93
N GLY A 102 3.50 -12.34 -4.11
CA GLY A 102 2.25 -11.96 -3.48
C GLY A 102 1.49 -10.91 -4.29
N LEU A 103 0.30 -10.56 -3.81
CA LEU A 103 -0.52 -9.47 -4.37
C LEU A 103 -0.70 -8.36 -3.34
N VAL A 104 -0.60 -7.12 -3.79
CA VAL A 104 -0.90 -5.95 -2.95
C VAL A 104 -1.90 -5.02 -3.63
N LEU A 105 -2.56 -4.21 -2.81
CA LEU A 105 -3.57 -3.27 -3.25
C LEU A 105 -2.97 -2.07 -3.97
N ALA A 106 -3.69 -1.60 -4.98
CA ALA A 106 -3.53 -0.27 -5.55
C ALA A 106 -4.89 0.34 -5.89
N LEU A 107 -4.90 1.63 -6.19
CA LEU A 107 -6.03 2.28 -6.83
C LEU A 107 -5.95 1.99 -8.34
N ASP A 108 -6.87 1.18 -8.82
CA ASP A 108 -7.01 0.88 -10.24
C ASP A 108 -8.08 1.77 -10.89
N ARG A 109 -8.04 1.93 -12.20
CA ARG A 109 -8.93 2.83 -12.94
C ARG A 109 -10.39 2.39 -12.89
N GLY A 110 -11.28 3.36 -12.79
CA GLY A 110 -12.74 3.19 -12.81
C GLY A 110 -13.36 3.10 -11.42
N GLY A 111 -14.67 3.29 -11.36
CA GLY A 111 -15.44 3.19 -10.12
C GLY A 111 -15.17 4.28 -9.10
N SER A 112 -15.19 3.89 -7.84
CA SER A 112 -14.91 4.78 -6.70
C SER A 112 -14.29 4.00 -5.53
N CYS A 113 -13.58 4.70 -4.66
CA CYS A 113 -12.99 4.12 -3.47
C CYS A 113 -13.30 5.00 -2.25
N THR A 114 -13.84 4.39 -1.20
CA THR A 114 -13.92 5.01 0.13
C THR A 114 -12.73 4.57 0.95
N GLY A 115 -12.06 5.52 1.59
CA GLY A 115 -10.87 5.31 2.41
C GLY A 115 -10.77 6.35 3.52
N ILE A 116 -9.58 6.49 4.07
CA ILE A 116 -9.27 7.48 5.11
C ILE A 116 -8.29 8.50 4.55
N ALA A 117 -8.61 9.76 4.72
CA ALA A 117 -7.71 10.87 4.41
C ALA A 117 -7.03 11.34 5.70
N PHE A 118 -5.73 11.61 5.63
CA PHE A 118 -4.90 12.10 6.72
C PHE A 118 -4.32 13.44 6.31
N ARG A 119 -4.58 14.50 7.10
CA ARG A 119 -3.94 15.80 6.93
C ARG A 119 -2.61 15.79 7.66
N LEU A 120 -1.53 15.97 6.93
CA LEU A 120 -0.20 16.02 7.51
C LEU A 120 -0.06 17.23 8.44
N ASN A 121 0.83 17.09 9.42
CA ASN A 121 1.24 18.22 10.25
C ASN A 121 2.00 19.22 9.33
N PRO A 122 1.53 20.47 9.15
CA PRO A 122 2.14 21.44 8.25
C PRO A 122 3.63 21.66 8.50
N ASP A 123 4.02 21.73 9.79
CA ASP A 123 5.40 22.00 10.22
C ASP A 123 6.38 20.88 9.83
N LYS A 124 5.86 19.68 9.52
CA LYS A 124 6.65 18.47 9.20
C LYS A 124 6.27 17.85 7.85
N ALA A 125 5.41 18.50 7.07
CA ALA A 125 4.79 17.87 5.91
C ALA A 125 5.82 17.35 4.88
N VAL A 126 6.91 18.07 4.65
CA VAL A 126 7.98 17.64 3.73
C VAL A 126 8.68 16.39 4.24
N GLU A 127 9.02 16.33 5.53
CA GLU A 127 9.65 15.17 6.17
C GLU A 127 8.71 13.94 6.14
N GLU A 128 7.43 14.16 6.41
CA GLU A 128 6.41 13.10 6.36
C GLU A 128 6.20 12.58 4.94
N LEU A 129 6.27 13.44 3.95
CA LEU A 129 6.21 13.05 2.54
C LEU A 129 7.44 12.24 2.14
N ASP A 130 8.65 12.64 2.55
CA ASP A 130 9.87 11.88 2.27
C ASP A 130 9.81 10.48 2.89
N LEU A 131 9.30 10.36 4.13
CA LEU A 131 9.07 9.07 4.78
C LEU A 131 8.05 8.22 4.02
N LEU A 132 6.96 8.84 3.56
CA LEU A 132 5.92 8.17 2.78
C LEU A 132 6.43 7.67 1.42
N TRP A 133 7.31 8.44 0.75
CA TRP A 133 7.94 8.00 -0.50
C TRP A 133 8.85 6.81 -0.30
N ARG A 134 9.62 6.77 0.79
CA ARG A 134 10.44 5.60 1.15
C ARG A 134 9.60 4.35 1.39
N ARG A 135 8.34 4.51 1.76
CA ARG A 135 7.41 3.40 1.97
C ARG A 135 6.71 2.96 0.70
N GLU A 136 6.08 3.91 -0.02
CA GLU A 136 5.17 3.60 -1.10
C GLU A 136 5.86 3.53 -2.48
N MET A 137 6.96 4.28 -2.65
CA MET A 137 7.57 4.47 -3.95
C MET A 137 8.89 3.70 -4.15
N ILE A 138 9.27 2.86 -3.21
CA ILE A 138 10.57 2.13 -3.24
C ILE A 138 10.79 1.32 -4.52
N THR A 139 9.74 0.77 -5.13
CA THR A 139 9.80 0.03 -6.39
C THR A 139 9.23 0.80 -7.58
N MET A 140 8.80 2.04 -7.36
CA MET A 140 8.09 2.86 -8.37
C MET A 140 6.91 2.13 -9.05
N ALA A 141 6.34 1.16 -8.34
CA ALA A 141 5.18 0.38 -8.80
C ALA A 141 3.91 1.23 -8.88
N TYR A 142 3.84 2.24 -8.03
CA TYR A 142 2.77 3.24 -8.03
C TYR A 142 3.17 4.50 -8.80
N ARG A 143 2.15 5.30 -9.13
CA ARG A 143 2.28 6.71 -9.49
C ARG A 143 1.61 7.53 -8.40
N ALA A 144 2.38 8.37 -7.73
CA ALA A 144 1.83 9.37 -6.83
C ALA A 144 1.19 10.50 -7.64
N GLN A 145 -0.03 10.89 -7.27
CA GLN A 145 -0.74 12.01 -7.92
C GLN A 145 -1.75 12.65 -6.99
N TRP A 146 -2.13 13.89 -7.32
CA TRP A 146 -3.23 14.58 -6.67
C TRP A 146 -4.58 13.99 -7.08
N LEU A 147 -5.40 13.68 -6.07
CA LEU A 147 -6.77 13.18 -6.19
C LEU A 147 -7.74 14.18 -5.56
N THR A 148 -8.97 14.24 -6.09
CA THR A 148 -10.04 14.98 -5.44
C THR A 148 -10.76 14.08 -4.44
N LEU A 149 -10.71 14.47 -3.17
CA LEU A 149 -11.45 13.85 -2.08
C LEU A 149 -12.84 14.47 -1.97
N HIS A 150 -13.83 13.64 -1.72
CA HIS A 150 -15.16 14.04 -1.29
C HIS A 150 -15.34 13.63 0.17
N THR A 151 -15.49 14.61 1.05
CA THR A 151 -15.69 14.44 2.49
C THR A 151 -16.99 15.12 2.91
N GLU A 152 -17.48 14.84 4.12
CA GLU A 152 -18.64 15.54 4.68
C GLU A 152 -18.40 17.06 4.80
N ALA A 153 -17.16 17.50 5.00
CA ALA A 153 -16.77 18.90 5.07
C ALA A 153 -16.44 19.53 3.70
N GLY A 154 -16.82 18.88 2.60
CA GLY A 154 -16.57 19.37 1.24
C GLY A 154 -15.41 18.66 0.52
N ARG A 155 -15.00 19.28 -0.59
CA ARG A 155 -13.91 18.72 -1.41
C ARG A 155 -12.54 19.14 -0.88
N LYS A 156 -11.60 18.21 -0.93
CA LYS A 156 -10.18 18.43 -0.62
C LYS A 156 -9.32 17.84 -1.72
N ARG A 157 -8.03 18.19 -1.75
CA ARG A 157 -7.03 17.53 -2.59
C ARG A 157 -6.16 16.65 -1.71
N ALA A 158 -5.85 15.44 -2.17
CA ALA A 158 -4.94 14.55 -1.47
C ALA A 158 -3.98 13.86 -2.43
N ILE A 159 -2.84 13.47 -1.94
CA ILE A 159 -1.91 12.60 -2.63
C ILE A 159 -2.42 11.16 -2.47
N GLY A 160 -2.52 10.44 -3.58
CA GLY A 160 -2.83 9.02 -3.61
C GLY A 160 -1.86 8.26 -4.52
N PHE A 161 -1.73 6.97 -4.24
CA PHE A 161 -0.83 6.07 -4.96
C PHE A 161 -1.66 5.15 -5.85
N ILE A 162 -1.55 5.35 -7.17
CA ILE A 162 -2.36 4.61 -8.16
C ILE A 162 -1.53 3.57 -8.90
N ALA A 163 -2.18 2.52 -9.35
CA ALA A 163 -1.55 1.49 -10.16
C ALA A 163 -1.01 2.04 -11.48
N ARG A 164 0.03 1.41 -11.98
CA ARG A 164 0.65 1.70 -13.28
C ARG A 164 0.45 0.49 -14.19
N PRO A 165 -0.64 0.45 -14.99
CA PRO A 165 -0.97 -0.70 -15.84
C PRO A 165 0.10 -1.04 -16.88
N GLU A 166 0.96 -0.08 -17.22
CA GLU A 166 2.09 -0.26 -18.13
C GLU A 166 3.29 -0.98 -17.51
N ARG A 167 3.28 -1.19 -16.20
CA ARG A 167 4.38 -1.89 -15.49
C ARG A 167 4.17 -3.40 -15.55
N HIS A 168 5.28 -4.15 -15.63
CA HIS A 168 5.29 -5.61 -15.70
C HIS A 168 4.66 -6.30 -14.47
N ASN A 169 4.68 -5.63 -13.32
CA ASN A 169 4.09 -6.14 -12.09
C ASN A 169 2.59 -5.85 -11.95
N TYR A 170 1.95 -5.23 -12.94
CA TYR A 170 0.50 -5.05 -12.93
C TYR A 170 -0.22 -6.36 -13.21
N ALA A 171 -1.03 -6.79 -12.25
CA ALA A 171 -1.85 -7.99 -12.37
C ALA A 171 -3.11 -7.70 -13.18
N LYS A 172 -3.29 -8.42 -14.29
CA LYS A 172 -4.55 -8.42 -15.03
C LYS A 172 -5.70 -8.90 -14.12
N PRO A 173 -6.96 -8.60 -14.44
CA PRO A 173 -8.09 -9.16 -13.73
C PRO A 173 -7.99 -10.69 -13.62
N MET A 174 -8.17 -11.19 -12.41
CA MET A 174 -8.14 -12.61 -12.06
C MET A 174 -9.45 -12.99 -11.39
N SER A 175 -9.75 -14.29 -11.36
CA SER A 175 -10.83 -14.81 -10.54
C SER A 175 -10.48 -14.67 -9.04
N ILE A 176 -11.50 -14.60 -8.21
CA ILE A 176 -11.31 -14.53 -6.75
C ILE A 176 -10.55 -15.76 -6.20
N ALA A 177 -10.68 -16.90 -6.86
CA ALA A 177 -9.96 -18.13 -6.50
C ALA A 177 -8.45 -18.01 -6.78
N GLU A 178 -8.07 -17.39 -7.90
CA GLU A 178 -6.66 -17.10 -8.25
C GLU A 178 -6.07 -16.05 -7.31
N GLU A 179 -6.79 -14.96 -7.02
CA GLU A 179 -6.37 -13.96 -6.03
C GLU A 179 -6.14 -14.61 -4.65
N ALA A 180 -7.11 -15.42 -4.19
CA ALA A 180 -7.01 -16.10 -2.91
C ALA A 180 -5.83 -17.09 -2.85
N ALA A 181 -5.55 -17.81 -3.95
CA ALA A 181 -4.41 -18.71 -4.03
C ALA A 181 -3.09 -17.96 -3.89
N ALA A 182 -2.90 -16.89 -4.64
CA ALA A 182 -1.68 -16.08 -4.58
C ALA A 182 -1.47 -15.45 -3.20
N ILE A 183 -2.53 -14.91 -2.59
CA ILE A 183 -2.46 -14.25 -1.27
C ILE A 183 -2.21 -15.27 -0.15
N ALA A 184 -2.83 -16.46 -0.21
CA ALA A 184 -2.64 -17.49 0.80
C ALA A 184 -1.21 -18.04 0.83
N ALA A 185 -0.60 -18.23 -0.34
CA ALA A 185 0.70 -18.88 -0.48
C ALA A 185 1.88 -17.95 -0.16
N ALA A 186 1.77 -16.66 -0.50
CA ALA A 186 2.91 -15.76 -0.52
C ALA A 186 3.30 -15.25 0.87
N THR A 187 4.61 -15.22 1.12
CA THR A 187 5.22 -14.62 2.33
C THR A 187 6.50 -13.91 1.91
N GLY A 188 6.76 -12.76 2.49
CA GLY A 188 7.99 -12.00 2.30
C GLY A 188 8.56 -11.47 3.61
N PHE A 189 9.60 -10.62 3.54
CA PHE A 189 10.33 -10.17 4.72
C PHE A 189 9.54 -9.20 5.63
N ILE A 190 8.42 -8.65 5.18
CA ILE A 190 7.48 -7.87 6.03
C ILE A 190 6.25 -8.69 6.42
N GLY A 191 6.28 -9.99 6.20
CA GLY A 191 5.28 -10.97 6.62
C GLY A 191 4.41 -11.54 5.51
N PRO A 192 3.47 -12.43 5.89
CA PRO A 192 2.56 -13.08 4.96
C PRO A 192 1.64 -12.10 4.23
N CYS A 193 1.38 -12.39 2.96
CA CYS A 193 0.47 -11.58 2.14
C CYS A 193 -0.98 -11.61 2.67
N ARG A 194 -1.41 -12.76 3.21
CA ARG A 194 -2.73 -12.92 3.85
C ARG A 194 -2.96 -11.97 5.02
N ASP A 195 -1.92 -11.69 5.82
CA ASP A 195 -2.04 -10.79 6.97
C ASP A 195 -2.34 -9.36 6.50
N TYR A 196 -1.71 -8.91 5.41
CA TYR A 196 -2.01 -7.64 4.79
C TYR A 196 -3.48 -7.51 4.36
N LEU A 197 -4.05 -8.58 3.78
CA LEU A 197 -5.48 -8.61 3.42
C LEU A 197 -6.36 -8.54 4.67
N PHE A 198 -6.06 -9.36 5.71
CA PHE A 198 -6.88 -9.41 6.92
C PHE A 198 -6.82 -8.08 7.69
N ASP A 199 -5.62 -7.52 7.89
CA ASP A 199 -5.44 -6.20 8.52
C ASP A 199 -6.21 -5.10 7.77
N THR A 200 -6.19 -5.15 6.42
CA THR A 200 -6.92 -4.18 5.61
C THR A 200 -8.45 -4.32 5.80
N VAL A 201 -8.98 -5.55 5.76
CA VAL A 201 -10.42 -5.80 5.96
C VAL A 201 -10.86 -5.34 7.34
N ASP A 202 -10.09 -5.68 8.38
CA ASP A 202 -10.40 -5.32 9.76
C ASP A 202 -10.33 -3.79 9.96
N ALA A 203 -9.33 -3.13 9.36
CA ALA A 203 -9.24 -1.67 9.40
C ALA A 203 -10.40 -0.97 8.67
N LEU A 204 -10.84 -1.50 7.53
CA LEU A 204 -12.01 -0.99 6.81
C LEU A 204 -13.27 -1.11 7.67
N ARG A 205 -13.50 -2.28 8.28
CA ARG A 205 -14.63 -2.53 9.18
C ARG A 205 -14.62 -1.60 10.41
N ALA A 206 -13.46 -1.44 11.03
CA ALA A 206 -13.29 -0.55 12.19
C ALA A 206 -13.62 0.92 11.87
N ASN A 207 -13.50 1.29 10.58
CA ASN A 207 -13.85 2.63 10.09
C ASN A 207 -15.24 2.69 9.43
N GLY A 208 -16.08 1.65 9.56
CA GLY A 208 -17.41 1.62 8.96
C GLY A 208 -17.44 1.54 7.43
N ILE A 209 -16.32 1.20 6.80
CA ILE A 209 -16.20 1.11 5.35
C ILE A 209 -16.46 -0.34 4.92
N LYS A 210 -17.50 -0.55 4.11
CA LYS A 210 -17.83 -1.87 3.55
C LYS A 210 -17.10 -2.06 2.23
N ASP A 211 -16.44 -3.22 2.08
CA ASP A 211 -15.85 -3.67 0.83
C ASP A 211 -16.18 -5.15 0.61
N PRO A 212 -17.33 -5.46 -0.03
CA PRO A 212 -17.79 -6.84 -0.20
C PRO A 212 -16.82 -7.73 -0.97
N HIS A 213 -16.03 -7.15 -1.91
CA HIS A 213 -15.03 -7.93 -2.64
C HIS A 213 -13.89 -8.38 -1.71
N LEU A 214 -13.32 -7.47 -0.93
CA LEU A 214 -12.25 -7.82 0.01
C LEU A 214 -12.74 -8.75 1.13
N GLU A 215 -13.97 -8.56 1.60
CA GLU A 215 -14.57 -9.46 2.61
C GLU A 215 -14.75 -10.89 2.08
N ASN A 216 -15.21 -11.03 0.83
CA ASN A 216 -15.30 -12.33 0.17
C ASN A 216 -13.91 -12.94 -0.08
N LEU A 217 -12.97 -12.14 -0.56
CA LEU A 217 -11.57 -12.57 -0.77
C LEU A 217 -10.94 -13.10 0.53
N ALA A 218 -11.11 -12.38 1.65
CA ALA A 218 -10.62 -12.81 2.95
C ALA A 218 -11.26 -14.14 3.40
N LYS A 219 -12.55 -14.35 3.12
CA LYS A 219 -13.24 -15.62 3.37
C LYS A 219 -12.63 -16.76 2.55
N GLN A 220 -12.37 -16.55 1.26
CA GLN A 220 -11.76 -17.56 0.37
C GLN A 220 -10.33 -17.91 0.81
N VAL A 221 -9.53 -16.91 1.21
CA VAL A 221 -8.19 -17.15 1.75
C VAL A 221 -8.24 -17.98 3.03
N LYS A 222 -9.15 -17.67 3.97
CA LYS A 222 -9.33 -18.46 5.21
C LYS A 222 -9.74 -19.91 4.94
N LEU A 223 -10.66 -20.14 4.01
CA LEU A 223 -11.08 -21.49 3.61
C LEU A 223 -9.90 -22.29 3.03
N ARG A 224 -9.11 -21.66 2.17
CA ARG A 224 -7.94 -22.30 1.57
C ARG A 224 -6.90 -22.69 2.62
N LEU A 225 -6.57 -21.78 3.54
CA LEU A 225 -5.63 -22.07 4.64
C LEU A 225 -6.09 -23.22 5.53
N ALA A 226 -7.40 -23.36 5.75
CA ALA A 226 -7.98 -24.47 6.52
C ALA A 226 -7.86 -25.81 5.78
N THR A 227 -7.99 -25.82 4.45
CA THR A 227 -7.82 -27.05 3.64
C THR A 227 -6.36 -27.46 3.52
N ASP A 228 -5.46 -26.50 3.33
CA ASP A 228 -4.02 -26.77 3.17
C ASP A 228 -3.34 -27.15 4.51
N GLY A 229 -3.85 -26.67 5.65
CA GLY A 229 -3.40 -27.02 7.01
C GLY A 229 -3.97 -28.34 7.57
N GLY A 230 -4.92 -28.96 6.90
CA GLY A 230 -5.55 -30.23 7.30
C GLY A 230 -4.93 -31.49 6.68
N VAL A 231 -3.84 -31.34 5.91
CA VAL A 231 -3.10 -32.45 5.27
C VAL A 231 -1.71 -32.54 5.91
N GLY A 232 -1.69 -32.78 7.24
CA GLY A 232 -0.44 -33.00 7.99
C GLY A 232 -0.59 -34.15 8.96
#